data_756b494a2a1c31fce9295debd335a4f9
#
_entry.id   756b494a2a1c31fce9295debd335a4f9
#
_cell.length_a   1.000
_cell.length_b   1.000
_cell.length_c   1.000
_cell.angle_alpha   90.00
_cell.angle_beta   90.00
_cell.angle_gamma   90.00
#
_symmetry.space_group_name_H-M   'P 1'
#
loop_
_entity.id
_entity.type
_entity.pdbx_description
1 polymer ?
#
loop_
_entity_poly.entity_id
_entity_poly.type
_entity_poly.pdbx_seq_one_letter_code
_entity_poly.pdbx_strand_id
1 'polypeptide(L)'
;MTKIVSVAGIKVTQKNFHQIIIRGDGLEKFNNIIEEKTSIKPPSKNLEVKHDSKYLFATNSPDQWSLILTDKKEHNQIINLVSSINVNEGLLASDYSYGQVYFEIEGKNKDEFLNKLTHFDLREEKF
;
A
#
# COMPACT_ATOMS: atom_id res chain seq x y z
N MET A 1 14.53 -6.45 10.72
CA MET A 1 15.86 -6.53 10.12
C MET A 1 15.76 -6.29 8.62
N THR A 2 16.63 -5.47 8.07
CA THR A 2 16.65 -5.15 6.64
C THR A 2 17.70 -5.99 5.94
N LYS A 3 17.31 -6.75 4.92
CA LYS A 3 18.23 -7.47 4.04
C LYS A 3 18.38 -6.72 2.74
N ILE A 4 19.62 -6.63 2.26
CA ILE A 4 19.93 -5.99 0.98
C ILE A 4 20.68 -7.00 0.13
N VAL A 5 20.20 -7.23 -1.08
CA VAL A 5 20.85 -8.07 -2.07
C VAL A 5 21.04 -7.25 -3.34
N SER A 6 22.24 -7.32 -3.92
CA SER A 6 22.57 -6.58 -5.13
C SER A 6 23.16 -7.52 -6.16
N VAL A 7 22.48 -7.73 -7.28
CA VAL A 7 22.89 -8.64 -8.34
C VAL A 7 22.55 -8.01 -9.70
N ALA A 8 23.52 -7.98 -10.62
CA ALA A 8 23.32 -7.56 -12.01
C ALA A 8 22.66 -6.18 -12.16
N GLY A 9 23.03 -5.24 -11.32
CA GLY A 9 22.46 -3.89 -11.35
C GLY A 9 21.09 -3.76 -10.70
N ILE A 10 20.62 -4.82 -10.05
CA ILE A 10 19.35 -4.84 -9.32
C ILE A 10 19.66 -4.85 -7.83
N LYS A 11 19.00 -3.97 -7.08
CA LYS A 11 19.08 -3.94 -5.63
C LYS A 11 17.73 -4.33 -5.05
N VAL A 12 17.71 -5.37 -4.23
CA VAL A 12 16.51 -5.83 -3.54
C VAL A 12 16.70 -5.60 -2.05
N THR A 13 15.78 -4.84 -1.45
CA THR A 13 15.82 -4.51 -0.04
C THR A 13 14.56 -5.02 0.63
N GLN A 14 14.70 -5.80 1.69
CA GLN A 14 13.56 -6.19 2.52
C GLN A 14 13.21 -5.04 3.45
N LYS A 15 11.93 -4.63 3.43
CA LYS A 15 11.42 -3.54 4.26
C LYS A 15 10.40 -4.07 5.25
N ASN A 16 10.32 -3.44 6.41
CA ASN A 16 9.30 -3.71 7.42
C ASN A 16 8.32 -2.55 7.44
N PHE A 17 7.18 -2.73 6.79
CA PHE A 17 6.11 -1.74 6.77
C PHE A 17 4.90 -2.25 7.54
N HIS A 18 4.12 -1.33 8.09
CA HIS A 18 2.78 -1.64 8.56
C HIS A 18 1.82 -1.53 7.39
N GLN A 19 0.82 -2.41 7.36
CA GLN A 19 -0.20 -2.39 6.33
C GLN A 19 -1.57 -2.48 6.96
N ILE A 20 -2.48 -1.66 6.45
CA ILE A 20 -3.89 -1.69 6.79
C ILE A 20 -4.67 -2.03 5.53
N ILE A 21 -5.58 -2.99 5.61
CA ILE A 21 -6.54 -3.28 4.55
C ILE A 21 -7.82 -2.51 4.87
N ILE A 22 -8.29 -1.73 3.92
CA ILE A 22 -9.50 -0.92 4.06
C ILE A 22 -10.54 -1.42 3.07
N ARG A 23 -11.78 -1.61 3.54
CA ARG A 23 -12.90 -2.04 2.72
C ARG A 23 -14.04 -1.03 2.82
N GLY A 24 -14.72 -0.82 1.71
CA GLY A 24 -15.85 0.08 1.61
C GLY A 24 -16.38 0.17 0.19
N ASP A 25 -17.34 1.05 -0.04
CA ASP A 25 -18.02 1.16 -1.34
C ASP A 25 -17.27 2.05 -2.36
N GLY A 26 -16.26 2.79 -1.90
CA GLY A 26 -15.49 3.68 -2.77
C GLY A 26 -16.24 4.92 -3.23
N LEU A 27 -17.39 5.21 -2.67
CA LEU A 27 -18.20 6.36 -3.04
C LEU A 27 -17.79 7.61 -2.27
N GLU A 28 -18.49 8.72 -2.50
CA GLU A 28 -18.09 10.03 -2.00
C GLU A 28 -17.87 10.07 -0.48
N LYS A 29 -18.81 9.54 0.28
CA LYS A 29 -18.71 9.53 1.75
C LYS A 29 -17.49 8.75 2.23
N PHE A 30 -17.26 7.56 1.67
CA PHE A 30 -16.09 6.74 1.95
C PHE A 30 -14.81 7.50 1.64
N ASN A 31 -14.72 8.08 0.44
CA ASN A 31 -13.53 8.81 0.00
C ASN A 31 -13.24 10.00 0.91
N ASN A 32 -14.25 10.74 1.32
CA ASN A 32 -14.08 11.90 2.19
C ASN A 32 -13.60 11.51 3.58
N ILE A 33 -14.11 10.43 4.14
CA ILE A 33 -13.69 9.94 5.46
C ILE A 33 -12.22 9.50 5.41
N ILE A 34 -11.85 8.71 4.41
CA ILE A 34 -10.48 8.22 4.30
C ILE A 34 -9.50 9.38 4.05
N GLU A 35 -9.84 10.34 3.19
CA GLU A 35 -8.99 11.50 2.95
C GLU A 35 -8.81 12.33 4.22
N GLU A 36 -9.86 12.48 5.03
CA GLU A 36 -9.76 13.17 6.32
C GLU A 36 -8.78 12.47 7.26
N LYS A 37 -8.78 11.12 7.29
CA LYS A 37 -7.94 10.34 8.20
C LYS A 37 -6.50 10.18 7.72
N THR A 38 -6.26 10.18 6.42
CA THR A 38 -4.95 9.85 5.84
C THR A 38 -4.31 10.99 5.08
N SER A 39 -5.06 12.03 4.75
CA SER A 39 -4.67 13.13 3.86
C SER A 39 -4.45 12.71 2.41
N ILE A 40 -4.85 11.48 2.05
CA ILE A 40 -4.82 10.99 0.68
C ILE A 40 -6.21 10.50 0.30
N LYS A 41 -6.70 10.96 -0.86
CA LYS A 41 -7.94 10.44 -1.43
C LYS A 41 -7.68 9.02 -1.94
N PRO A 42 -8.55 8.04 -1.62
CA PRO A 42 -8.35 6.67 -2.11
C PRO A 42 -8.23 6.63 -3.63
N PRO A 43 -7.30 5.84 -4.17
CA PRO A 43 -7.23 5.64 -5.61
C PRO A 43 -8.51 4.96 -6.11
N SER A 44 -9.02 5.39 -7.26
CA SER A 44 -10.30 4.92 -7.78
C SER A 44 -10.17 4.01 -8.99
N LYS A 45 -9.02 4.04 -9.66
CA LYS A 45 -8.78 3.23 -10.86
C LYS A 45 -8.17 1.89 -10.47
N ASN A 46 -8.50 0.86 -11.23
CA ASN A 46 -7.91 -0.45 -11.05
C ASN A 46 -6.38 -0.36 -11.16
N LEU A 47 -5.68 -0.98 -10.23
CA LEU A 47 -4.21 -0.99 -10.14
C LEU A 47 -3.58 0.40 -9.91
N GLU A 48 -4.38 1.41 -9.57
CA GLU A 48 -3.85 2.73 -9.26
C GLU A 48 -3.16 2.73 -7.90
N VAL A 49 -2.01 3.40 -7.83
CA VAL A 49 -1.26 3.59 -6.59
C VAL A 49 -1.00 5.08 -6.39
N LYS A 50 -1.32 5.59 -5.22
CA LYS A 50 -0.98 6.95 -4.79
C LYS A 50 -0.01 6.87 -3.63
N HIS A 51 0.87 7.85 -3.50
CA HIS A 51 1.80 7.88 -2.38
C HIS A 51 2.14 9.31 -1.97
N ASP A 52 2.52 9.45 -0.72
CA ASP A 52 3.12 10.67 -0.19
C ASP A 52 4.26 10.28 0.76
N SER A 53 4.71 11.21 1.62
CA SER A 53 5.80 10.93 2.56
C SER A 53 5.45 9.91 3.65
N LYS A 54 4.17 9.64 3.87
CA LYS A 54 3.70 8.79 4.97
C LYS A 54 3.10 7.47 4.51
N TYR A 55 2.44 7.47 3.36
CA TYR A 55 1.64 6.33 2.91
C TYR A 55 1.90 5.98 1.46
N LEU A 56 1.70 4.70 1.18
CA LEU A 56 1.50 4.19 -0.17
C LEU A 56 0.10 3.56 -0.17
N PHE A 57 -0.76 4.03 -1.06
CA PHE A 57 -2.17 3.65 -1.07
C PHE A 57 -2.51 3.01 -2.42
N ALA A 58 -2.89 1.74 -2.39
CA ALA A 58 -3.13 0.96 -3.60
C ALA A 58 -4.55 0.38 -3.63
N THR A 59 -5.14 0.34 -4.82
CA THR A 59 -6.42 -0.32 -5.05
C THR A 59 -6.17 -1.81 -5.29
N ASN A 60 -6.79 -2.67 -4.48
CA ASN A 60 -6.73 -4.13 -4.68
C ASN A 60 -7.92 -4.62 -5.51
N SER A 61 -9.09 -4.05 -5.27
CA SER A 61 -10.34 -4.36 -5.97
C SER A 61 -11.27 -3.15 -5.83
N PRO A 62 -12.42 -3.11 -6.48
CA PRO A 62 -13.32 -1.96 -6.38
C PRO A 62 -13.79 -1.63 -4.96
N ASP A 63 -13.72 -2.58 -4.04
CA ASP A 63 -14.18 -2.43 -2.65
C ASP A 63 -13.08 -2.66 -1.61
N GLN A 64 -11.81 -2.75 -2.04
CA GLN A 64 -10.70 -3.05 -1.12
C GLN A 64 -9.44 -2.31 -1.51
N TRP A 65 -8.79 -1.74 -0.51
CA TRP A 65 -7.54 -0.98 -0.66
C TRP A 65 -6.50 -1.46 0.33
N SER A 66 -5.22 -1.32 -0.05
CA SER A 66 -4.08 -1.49 0.84
C SER A 66 -3.47 -0.13 1.15
N LEU A 67 -3.40 0.21 2.43
CA LEU A 67 -2.70 1.39 2.92
C LEU A 67 -1.41 0.92 3.59
N ILE A 68 -0.28 1.20 2.96
CA ILE A 68 1.03 0.84 3.49
C ILE A 68 1.63 2.08 4.14
N LEU A 69 2.00 1.96 5.41
CA LEU A 69 2.59 3.05 6.17
C LEU A 69 4.09 3.00 5.97
N THR A 70 4.58 3.90 5.10
CA THR A 70 6.00 3.97 4.75
C THR A 70 6.79 4.81 5.72
N ASP A 71 6.11 5.64 6.51
CA ASP A 71 6.69 6.37 7.62
C ASP A 71 6.59 5.52 8.89
N LYS A 72 7.59 5.63 9.77
CA LYS A 72 7.61 4.86 11.01
C LYS A 72 6.49 5.32 11.93
N LYS A 73 5.61 4.38 12.31
CA LYS A 73 4.50 4.62 13.23
C LYS A 73 4.62 3.73 14.47
N GLU A 74 4.20 4.26 15.60
CA GLU A 74 4.06 3.46 16.81
C GLU A 74 2.77 2.62 16.72
N HIS A 75 2.77 1.49 17.40
CA HIS A 75 1.65 0.55 17.38
C HIS A 75 0.31 1.21 17.76
N ASN A 76 0.30 2.06 18.77
CA ASN A 76 -0.92 2.74 19.21
C ASN A 76 -1.46 3.71 18.14
N GLN A 77 -0.61 4.31 17.32
CA GLN A 77 -1.04 5.17 16.22
C GLN A 77 -1.79 4.36 15.15
N ILE A 78 -1.32 3.14 14.88
CA ILE A 78 -1.96 2.23 13.93
C ILE A 78 -3.32 1.79 14.47
N ILE A 79 -3.39 1.40 15.73
CA ILE A 79 -4.65 1.02 16.39
C ILE A 79 -5.64 2.18 16.35
N ASN A 80 -5.20 3.40 16.63
CA ASN A 80 -6.05 4.58 16.62
C ASN A 80 -6.60 4.87 15.21
N LEU A 81 -5.76 4.74 14.19
CA LEU A 81 -6.20 4.93 12.80
C LEU A 81 -7.25 3.89 12.41
N VAL A 82 -6.98 2.62 12.68
CA VAL A 82 -7.92 1.53 12.40
C VAL A 82 -9.25 1.77 13.13
N SER A 83 -9.20 2.12 14.40
CA SER A 83 -10.42 2.38 15.19
C SER A 83 -11.18 3.58 14.67
N SER A 84 -10.48 4.64 14.26
CA SER A 84 -11.13 5.85 13.73
C SER A 84 -11.85 5.61 12.41
N ILE A 85 -11.39 4.63 11.62
CA ILE A 85 -12.06 4.23 10.39
C ILE A 85 -13.27 3.35 10.72
N ASN A 86 -13.11 2.39 11.62
CA ASN A 86 -14.12 1.38 11.94
C ASN A 86 -15.34 1.93 12.67
N VAL A 87 -15.27 3.11 13.28
CA VAL A 87 -16.45 3.74 13.88
C VAL A 87 -17.44 4.24 12.84
N ASN A 88 -17.07 4.29 11.58
CA ASN A 88 -17.92 4.74 10.49
C ASN A 88 -18.65 3.54 9.87
N GLU A 89 -19.97 3.65 9.76
CA GLU A 89 -20.77 2.61 9.15
C GLU A 89 -20.39 2.39 7.68
N GLY A 90 -20.22 1.15 7.29
CA GLY A 90 -19.87 0.78 5.91
C GLY A 90 -18.38 0.77 5.61
N LEU A 91 -17.55 1.16 6.57
CA LEU A 91 -16.09 1.10 6.41
C LEU A 91 -15.52 0.05 7.36
N LEU A 92 -14.54 -0.71 6.86
CA LEU A 92 -13.82 -1.69 7.66
C LEU A 92 -12.34 -1.56 7.41
N ALA A 93 -11.56 -1.40 8.47
CA ALA A 93 -10.11 -1.40 8.42
C ALA A 93 -9.57 -2.53 9.30
N SER A 94 -8.51 -3.19 8.83
CA SER A 94 -7.86 -4.28 9.56
C SER A 94 -6.35 -4.14 9.45
N ASP A 95 -5.66 -4.43 10.55
CA ASP A 95 -4.19 -4.42 10.57
C ASP A 95 -3.66 -5.75 10.00
N TYR A 96 -2.91 -5.66 8.92
CA TYR A 96 -2.29 -6.81 8.25
C TYR A 96 -0.77 -6.77 8.32
N SER A 97 -0.20 -5.99 9.22
CA SER A 97 1.25 -5.71 9.27
C SER A 97 2.11 -6.95 9.41
N TYR A 98 1.62 -8.00 10.05
CA TYR A 98 2.39 -9.22 10.29
C TYR A 98 2.13 -10.32 9.29
N GLY A 99 1.21 -10.11 8.34
CA GLY A 99 0.87 -11.11 7.34
C GLY A 99 1.62 -10.96 6.03
N GLN A 100 2.54 -9.99 5.93
CA GLN A 100 3.14 -9.61 4.66
C GLN A 100 4.65 -9.41 4.80
N VAL A 101 5.36 -9.67 3.71
CA VAL A 101 6.78 -9.35 3.56
C VAL A 101 6.91 -8.40 2.39
N TYR A 102 7.69 -7.33 2.55
CA TYR A 102 7.84 -6.28 1.55
C TYR A 102 9.26 -6.27 1.02
N PHE A 103 9.37 -6.13 -0.30
CA PHE A 103 10.65 -5.96 -0.96
C PHE A 103 10.62 -4.71 -1.83
N GLU A 104 11.64 -3.88 -1.71
CA GLU A 104 11.86 -2.76 -2.60
C GLU A 104 12.92 -3.17 -3.63
N ILE A 105 12.58 -3.02 -4.90
CA ILE A 105 13.45 -3.42 -6.00
C ILE A 105 13.84 -2.18 -6.79
N GLU A 106 15.14 -1.95 -6.90
CA GLU A 106 15.70 -0.78 -7.59
C GLU A 106 16.72 -1.23 -8.64
N GLY A 107 16.87 -0.43 -9.69
CA GLY A 107 17.88 -0.67 -10.72
C GLY A 107 17.33 -0.45 -12.11
N LYS A 108 18.25 -0.34 -13.09
CA LYS A 108 17.89 -0.10 -14.48
C LYS A 108 17.05 -1.21 -15.09
N ASN A 109 17.28 -2.44 -14.66
CA ASN A 109 16.63 -3.62 -15.21
C ASN A 109 15.53 -4.16 -14.30
N LYS A 110 14.98 -3.33 -13.41
CA LYS A 110 13.97 -3.77 -12.44
C LYS A 110 12.73 -4.37 -13.11
N ASP A 111 12.25 -3.76 -14.18
CA ASP A 111 11.04 -4.22 -14.87
C ASP A 111 11.26 -5.57 -15.55
N GLU A 112 12.41 -5.75 -16.19
CA GLU A 112 12.79 -7.03 -16.79
C GLU A 112 12.93 -8.11 -15.74
N PHE A 113 13.57 -7.80 -14.62
CA PHE A 113 13.72 -8.73 -13.49
C PHE A 113 12.35 -9.16 -12.95
N LEU A 114 11.45 -8.19 -12.73
CA LEU A 114 10.11 -8.47 -12.22
C LEU A 114 9.26 -9.26 -13.20
N ASN A 115 9.41 -8.99 -14.51
CA ASN A 115 8.69 -9.73 -15.55
C ASN A 115 9.04 -11.22 -15.58
N LYS A 116 10.21 -11.59 -15.10
CA LYS A 116 10.61 -13.00 -14.95
C LYS A 116 9.93 -13.67 -13.76
N LEU A 117 9.44 -12.89 -12.80
CA LEU A 117 8.83 -13.38 -11.57
C LEU A 117 7.30 -13.33 -11.58
N THR A 118 6.70 -12.60 -12.51
CA THR A 118 5.26 -12.41 -12.57
C THR A 118 4.78 -12.36 -14.02
N HIS A 119 3.50 -12.71 -14.21
CA HIS A 119 2.84 -12.62 -15.51
C HIS A 119 2.30 -11.23 -15.82
N PHE A 120 2.33 -10.30 -14.86
CA PHE A 120 1.85 -8.94 -15.07
C PHE A 120 2.87 -8.11 -15.83
N ASP A 121 2.38 -7.23 -16.69
CA ASP A 121 3.19 -6.23 -17.35
C ASP A 121 3.35 -5.04 -16.38
N LEU A 122 4.59 -4.81 -15.93
CA LEU A 122 4.91 -3.83 -14.90
C LEU A 122 5.43 -2.50 -15.46
N ARG A 123 5.36 -2.30 -16.77
CA ARG A 123 5.73 -1.02 -17.38
C ARG A 123 4.72 0.06 -17.00
N GLU A 124 5.20 1.29 -16.79
CA GLU A 124 4.36 2.41 -16.36
C GLU A 124 3.15 2.63 -17.26
N GLU A 125 3.30 2.45 -18.56
CA GLU A 125 2.23 2.65 -19.53
C GLU A 125 1.05 1.67 -19.37
N LYS A 126 1.20 0.64 -18.54
CA LYS A 126 0.15 -0.36 -18.29
C LYS A 126 -0.54 -0.16 -16.93
N PHE A 127 -0.05 0.77 -16.13
CA PHE A 127 -0.62 1.06 -14.82
C PHE A 127 -1.30 2.42 -14.75
#